data_c1927e5eb4855e86933b32363e8f668d
#
_entry.id   c1927e5eb4855e86933b32363e8f668d
#
_cell.length_a   1.000
_cell.length_b   1.000
_cell.length_c   1.000
_cell.angle_alpha   90.00
_cell.angle_beta   90.00
_cell.angle_gamma   90.00
#
_symmetry.space_group_name_H-M   'P 1'
#
loop_
_entity.id
_entity.type
_entity.pdbx_description
1 polymer ?
#
loop_
_entity_poly.entity_id
_entity_poly.type
_entity_poly.pdbx_seq_one_letter_code
_entity_poly.pdbx_strand_id
1 'polypeptide(L)'
;MSKGILQFDMWGLSETDLFLDWSLLKEDVKKYGVCNSLFTAQMPVASSAKITGSFEMTEPAHSALFNRRVVGGEILIVNKYLINDFEKMGIWSEDLKNEIIMNEGSIQNINFNNYLDPEDKNYLKKVKRAEHLISKYKTIWEISQRELIDMAADRAPFVDQSQSMNIYMANPTLSKITSSHFHSWEKGLKTLCYYVRTKAISTGAKHLAVDVSKIQQVKNKVEIPKVDIINTSVKPEDSPFECFGCSS
;
A
#
# COMPACT_ATOMS: atom_id res chain seq x y z
N MET A 1 -14.85 -8.39 29.69
CA MET A 1 -16.08 -7.70 29.32
C MET A 1 -17.13 -7.64 30.41
N SER A 2 -17.56 -8.71 31.07
CA SER A 2 -18.59 -8.67 32.14
C SER A 2 -18.34 -7.68 33.26
N LYS A 3 -17.12 -7.20 33.43
CA LYS A 3 -16.75 -6.11 34.35
C LYS A 3 -16.84 -4.71 33.73
N GLY A 4 -17.35 -4.58 32.50
CA GLY A 4 -17.36 -3.32 31.74
C GLY A 4 -15.97 -2.90 31.23
N ILE A 5 -15.02 -3.82 31.19
CA ILE A 5 -13.69 -3.59 30.62
C ILE A 5 -13.75 -4.01 29.14
N LEU A 6 -13.60 -3.06 28.24
CA LEU A 6 -13.58 -3.28 26.81
C LEU A 6 -12.15 -3.48 26.30
N GLN A 7 -11.98 -3.84 25.04
CA GLN A 7 -10.66 -4.14 24.45
C GLN A 7 -9.71 -2.94 24.56
N PHE A 8 -10.15 -1.73 24.21
CA PHE A 8 -9.32 -0.54 24.26
C PHE A 8 -8.91 -0.09 25.68
N ASP A 9 -9.71 -0.43 26.70
CA ASP A 9 -9.34 -0.17 28.10
C ASP A 9 -8.10 -0.98 28.50
N MET A 10 -7.96 -2.20 27.96
CA MET A 10 -6.79 -3.06 28.21
C MET A 10 -5.52 -2.53 27.55
N TRP A 11 -5.65 -1.67 26.55
CA TRP A 11 -4.55 -0.98 25.88
C TRP A 11 -4.19 0.36 26.53
N GLY A 12 -4.89 0.74 27.61
CA GLY A 12 -4.64 1.97 28.36
C GLY A 12 -5.08 3.24 27.63
N LEU A 13 -5.99 3.14 26.66
CA LEU A 13 -6.57 4.32 26.03
C LEU A 13 -7.51 5.03 27.01
N SER A 14 -7.38 6.36 27.10
CA SER A 14 -8.27 7.20 27.87
C SER A 14 -9.58 7.45 27.11
N GLU A 15 -10.63 7.84 27.83
CA GLU A 15 -11.90 8.22 27.20
C GLU A 15 -11.76 9.43 26.24
N THR A 16 -10.76 10.27 26.46
CA THR A 16 -10.44 11.42 25.60
C THR A 16 -9.88 11.02 24.23
N ASP A 17 -9.35 9.80 24.11
CA ASP A 17 -8.81 9.25 22.86
C ASP A 17 -9.91 8.63 21.97
N LEU A 18 -11.15 8.57 22.49
CA LEU A 18 -12.28 7.93 21.85
C LEU A 18 -13.27 8.96 21.31
N PHE A 19 -13.74 8.75 20.06
CA PHE A 19 -14.75 9.62 19.43
C PHE A 19 -16.15 9.41 19.95
N LEU A 20 -16.43 8.27 20.60
CA LEU A 20 -17.74 7.88 21.09
C LEU A 20 -17.75 7.78 22.61
N ASP A 21 -18.88 8.15 23.22
CA ASP A 21 -19.11 7.88 24.65
C ASP A 21 -19.50 6.41 24.85
N TRP A 22 -18.64 5.68 25.53
CA TRP A 22 -18.81 4.26 25.81
C TRP A 22 -19.39 3.98 27.21
N SER A 23 -19.64 5.01 28.02
CA SER A 23 -20.05 4.87 29.43
C SER A 23 -21.35 4.10 29.59
N LEU A 24 -22.38 4.43 28.84
CA LEU A 24 -23.66 3.71 28.86
C LEU A 24 -23.51 2.25 28.45
N LEU A 25 -22.72 1.96 27.41
CA LEU A 25 -22.47 0.59 26.97
C LEU A 25 -21.73 -0.20 28.06
N LYS A 26 -20.74 0.39 28.72
CA LYS A 26 -20.02 -0.25 29.83
C LYS A 26 -20.94 -0.57 31.00
N GLU A 27 -21.88 0.30 31.32
CA GLU A 27 -22.91 0.07 32.35
C GLU A 27 -23.87 -1.05 31.97
N ASP A 28 -24.37 -1.07 30.73
CA ASP A 28 -25.24 -2.11 30.23
C ASP A 28 -24.53 -3.47 30.21
N VAL A 29 -23.27 -3.51 29.79
CA VAL A 29 -22.45 -4.73 29.83
C VAL A 29 -22.26 -5.26 31.26
N LYS A 30 -22.07 -4.38 32.25
CA LYS A 30 -22.00 -4.78 33.66
C LYS A 30 -23.32 -5.34 34.16
N LYS A 31 -24.45 -4.74 33.77
CA LYS A 31 -25.78 -5.05 34.25
C LYS A 31 -26.35 -6.32 33.59
N TYR A 32 -26.20 -6.47 32.29
CA TYR A 32 -26.85 -7.51 31.52
C TYR A 32 -25.89 -8.61 31.04
N GLY A 33 -24.58 -8.34 31.10
CA GLY A 33 -23.55 -9.23 30.52
C GLY A 33 -23.51 -9.16 28.99
N VAL A 34 -22.74 -10.07 28.42
CA VAL A 34 -22.61 -10.26 26.97
C VAL A 34 -22.52 -11.74 26.63
N CYS A 35 -23.11 -12.16 25.50
CA CYS A 35 -23.09 -13.55 25.07
C CYS A 35 -21.74 -14.00 24.51
N ASN A 36 -21.02 -13.10 23.84
CA ASN A 36 -19.75 -13.41 23.19
C ASN A 36 -18.58 -12.78 23.96
N SER A 37 -17.45 -13.45 23.95
CA SER A 37 -16.21 -12.92 24.55
C SER A 37 -15.39 -12.05 23.59
N LEU A 38 -15.54 -12.26 22.28
CA LEU A 38 -14.83 -11.55 21.21
C LEU A 38 -15.85 -11.15 20.15
N PHE A 39 -15.74 -9.91 19.64
CA PHE A 39 -16.69 -9.31 18.70
C PHE A 39 -16.06 -8.92 17.37
N THR A 40 -14.78 -8.58 17.35
CA THR A 40 -14.12 -8.03 16.18
C THR A 40 -12.94 -8.89 15.76
N ALA A 41 -12.87 -9.17 14.45
CA ALA A 41 -11.76 -9.85 13.83
C ALA A 41 -11.50 -9.23 12.44
N GLN A 42 -10.28 -8.93 12.14
CA GLN A 42 -9.87 -8.49 10.82
C GLN A 42 -9.33 -9.69 10.04
N MET A 43 -10.14 -10.17 9.09
CA MET A 43 -9.81 -11.34 8.29
C MET A 43 -9.63 -10.98 6.81
N PRO A 44 -8.94 -11.81 6.00
CA PRO A 44 -8.92 -11.65 4.55
C PRO A 44 -10.30 -11.96 3.97
N VAL A 45 -10.76 -11.12 3.05
CA VAL A 45 -12.11 -11.20 2.42
C VAL A 45 -12.00 -11.46 0.92
N ALA A 46 -11.23 -12.45 0.51
CA ALA A 46 -10.85 -12.72 -0.87
C ALA A 46 -12.04 -12.80 -1.84
N SER A 47 -13.11 -13.53 -1.48
CA SER A 47 -14.28 -13.67 -2.35
C SER A 47 -15.16 -12.42 -2.35
N SER A 48 -15.44 -11.87 -1.18
CA SER A 48 -16.25 -10.66 -1.03
C SER A 48 -15.60 -9.46 -1.71
N ALA A 49 -14.28 -9.31 -1.59
CA ALA A 49 -13.52 -8.27 -2.26
C ALA A 49 -13.64 -8.34 -3.79
N LYS A 50 -13.68 -9.53 -4.36
CA LYS A 50 -13.88 -9.71 -5.81
C LYS A 50 -15.27 -9.26 -6.26
N ILE A 51 -16.29 -9.55 -5.47
CA ILE A 51 -17.67 -9.14 -5.76
C ILE A 51 -17.84 -7.63 -5.67
N THR A 52 -17.29 -7.02 -4.63
CA THR A 52 -17.41 -5.58 -4.38
C THR A 52 -16.41 -4.72 -5.17
N GLY A 53 -15.39 -5.34 -5.77
CA GLY A 53 -14.29 -4.63 -6.44
C GLY A 53 -13.41 -3.83 -5.47
N SER A 54 -13.25 -4.35 -4.23
CA SER A 54 -12.38 -3.80 -3.19
C SER A 54 -11.12 -4.64 -3.01
N PHE A 55 -10.28 -4.29 -2.02
CA PHE A 55 -9.10 -5.06 -1.65
C PHE A 55 -9.45 -6.18 -0.66
N GLU A 56 -8.65 -7.25 -0.70
CA GLU A 56 -8.88 -8.45 0.12
C GLU A 56 -8.51 -8.23 1.60
N MET A 57 -7.62 -7.30 1.86
CA MET A 57 -7.07 -6.96 3.18
C MET A 57 -6.90 -5.43 3.31
N THR A 58 -6.28 -4.98 4.38
CA THR A 58 -6.07 -3.54 4.65
C THR A 58 -4.87 -2.96 3.93
N GLU A 59 -3.97 -3.79 3.40
CA GLU A 59 -2.78 -3.34 2.69
C GLU A 59 -3.14 -2.69 1.34
N PRO A 60 -2.37 -1.71 0.90
CA PRO A 60 -2.46 -1.14 -0.43
C PRO A 60 -2.29 -2.17 -1.55
N ALA A 61 -2.74 -1.82 -2.75
CA ALA A 61 -2.60 -2.68 -3.92
C ALA A 61 -1.13 -3.01 -4.21
N HIS A 62 -0.88 -4.25 -4.60
CA HIS A 62 0.46 -4.66 -5.04
C HIS A 62 0.82 -4.16 -6.44
N SER A 63 -0.18 -3.78 -7.23
CA SER A 63 -0.05 -3.25 -8.57
C SER A 63 -1.32 -2.48 -8.95
N ALA A 64 -1.19 -1.41 -9.73
CA ALA A 64 -2.33 -0.68 -10.26
C ALA A 64 -3.02 -1.42 -11.42
N LEU A 65 -2.28 -2.28 -12.11
CA LEU A 65 -2.73 -3.11 -13.24
C LEU A 65 -2.08 -4.48 -13.14
N PHE A 66 -2.86 -5.55 -13.13
CA PHE A 66 -2.33 -6.92 -13.10
C PHE A 66 -3.28 -7.91 -13.75
N ASN A 67 -2.71 -8.97 -14.32
CA ASN A 67 -3.51 -10.07 -14.83
C ASN A 67 -3.90 -11.03 -13.73
N ARG A 68 -5.18 -11.40 -13.74
CA ARG A 68 -5.71 -12.45 -12.90
C ARG A 68 -6.08 -13.64 -13.76
N ARG A 69 -5.48 -14.79 -13.49
CA ARG A 69 -5.87 -16.05 -14.10
C ARG A 69 -7.11 -16.60 -13.38
N VAL A 70 -8.14 -16.91 -14.16
CA VAL A 70 -9.38 -17.56 -13.73
C VAL A 70 -9.60 -18.82 -14.60
N VAL A 71 -10.55 -19.67 -14.22
CA VAL A 71 -10.83 -20.90 -14.98
C VAL A 71 -11.16 -20.63 -16.45
N GLY A 72 -11.81 -19.52 -16.75
CA GLY A 72 -12.18 -19.12 -18.11
C GLY A 72 -11.12 -18.33 -18.89
N GLY A 73 -9.91 -18.14 -18.36
CA GLY A 73 -8.86 -17.35 -19.02
C GLY A 73 -8.15 -16.36 -18.12
N GLU A 74 -7.55 -15.33 -18.73
CA GLU A 74 -6.88 -14.24 -18.02
C GLU A 74 -7.69 -12.95 -18.14
N ILE A 75 -7.84 -12.25 -17.04
CA ILE A 75 -8.58 -10.99 -16.93
C ILE A 75 -7.61 -9.92 -16.44
N LEU A 76 -7.54 -8.79 -17.15
CA LEU A 76 -6.81 -7.61 -16.70
C LEU A 76 -7.64 -6.92 -15.59
N ILE A 77 -7.09 -6.89 -14.40
CA ILE A 77 -7.64 -6.14 -13.27
C ILE A 77 -6.97 -4.78 -13.20
N VAL A 78 -7.76 -3.75 -13.04
CA VAL A 78 -7.29 -2.36 -13.03
C VAL A 78 -7.77 -1.65 -11.77
N ASN A 79 -6.97 -0.72 -11.25
CA ASN A 79 -7.40 0.18 -10.21
C ASN A 79 -8.34 1.23 -10.80
N LYS A 80 -9.64 1.01 -10.67
CA LYS A 80 -10.69 1.87 -11.24
C LYS A 80 -10.59 3.33 -10.77
N TYR A 81 -10.10 3.57 -9.57
CA TYR A 81 -9.97 4.93 -9.02
C TYR A 81 -8.83 5.70 -9.71
N LEU A 82 -7.69 5.03 -9.93
CA LEU A 82 -6.56 5.61 -10.66
C LEU A 82 -6.95 5.94 -12.11
N ILE A 83 -7.60 5.00 -12.80
CA ILE A 83 -8.04 5.23 -14.18
C ILE A 83 -9.01 6.40 -14.27
N ASN A 84 -10.02 6.47 -13.39
CA ASN A 84 -10.95 7.59 -13.34
C ASN A 84 -10.25 8.94 -13.05
N ASP A 85 -9.21 8.95 -12.21
CA ASP A 85 -8.40 10.15 -12.00
C ASP A 85 -7.63 10.54 -13.27
N PHE A 86 -7.09 9.58 -14.05
CA PHE A 86 -6.40 9.82 -15.31
C PHE A 86 -7.35 10.26 -16.43
N GLU A 87 -8.55 9.68 -16.52
CA GLU A 87 -9.60 10.09 -17.44
C GLU A 87 -10.02 11.54 -17.18
N LYS A 88 -10.22 11.94 -15.93
CA LYS A 88 -10.53 13.33 -15.54
C LYS A 88 -9.43 14.32 -15.91
N MET A 89 -8.19 13.85 -15.99
CA MET A 89 -7.06 14.65 -16.45
C MET A 89 -6.93 14.66 -17.98
N GLY A 90 -7.62 13.75 -18.67
CA GLY A 90 -7.53 13.58 -20.12
C GLY A 90 -6.22 12.93 -20.58
N ILE A 91 -5.54 12.17 -19.74
CA ILE A 91 -4.25 11.52 -20.04
C ILE A 91 -4.33 10.00 -20.18
N TRP A 92 -5.49 9.40 -19.87
CA TRP A 92 -5.65 7.96 -20.02
C TRP A 92 -5.55 7.55 -21.49
N SER A 93 -4.58 6.70 -21.81
CA SER A 93 -4.29 6.23 -23.18
C SER A 93 -3.72 4.81 -23.14
N GLU A 94 -3.71 4.14 -24.30
CA GLU A 94 -3.07 2.83 -24.44
C GLU A 94 -1.56 2.90 -24.13
N ASP A 95 -0.89 3.99 -24.50
CA ASP A 95 0.54 4.17 -24.23
C ASP A 95 0.81 4.29 -22.73
N LEU A 96 0.01 5.08 -22.00
CA LEU A 96 0.12 5.19 -20.55
C LEU A 96 -0.17 3.85 -19.86
N LYS A 97 -1.19 3.12 -20.33
CA LYS A 97 -1.51 1.77 -19.83
C LYS A 97 -0.30 0.84 -20.01
N ASN A 98 0.29 0.82 -21.18
CA ASN A 98 1.44 -0.02 -21.51
C ASN A 98 2.67 0.37 -20.67
N GLU A 99 2.90 1.66 -20.43
CA GLU A 99 3.99 2.12 -19.57
C GLU A 99 3.79 1.69 -18.11
N ILE A 100 2.56 1.76 -17.59
CA ILE A 100 2.24 1.24 -16.26
C ILE A 100 2.49 -0.27 -16.18
N ILE A 101 2.10 -1.05 -17.19
CA ILE A 101 2.35 -2.50 -17.22
C ILE A 101 3.86 -2.79 -17.23
N MET A 102 4.66 -2.05 -17.99
CA MET A 102 6.12 -2.21 -18.05
C MET A 102 6.80 -1.85 -16.73
N ASN A 103 6.23 -0.89 -15.99
CA ASN A 103 6.65 -0.53 -14.63
C ASN A 103 6.04 -1.43 -13.54
N GLU A 104 5.62 -2.65 -13.90
CA GLU A 104 5.05 -3.65 -12.97
C GLU A 104 3.81 -3.14 -12.21
N GLY A 105 3.06 -2.24 -12.84
CA GLY A 105 1.85 -1.63 -12.26
C GLY A 105 2.12 -0.46 -11.32
N SER A 106 3.34 0.03 -11.25
CA SER A 106 3.70 1.27 -10.54
C SER A 106 3.59 2.48 -11.44
N ILE A 107 3.21 3.63 -10.86
CA ILE A 107 3.21 4.92 -11.54
C ILE A 107 4.34 5.85 -11.08
N GLN A 108 5.21 5.39 -10.16
CA GLN A 108 6.22 6.23 -9.51
C GLN A 108 7.29 6.74 -10.49
N ASN A 109 7.64 5.93 -11.49
CA ASN A 109 8.70 6.25 -12.46
C ASN A 109 8.16 6.78 -13.81
N ILE A 110 6.87 7.10 -13.88
CA ILE A 110 6.25 7.61 -15.10
C ILE A 110 6.45 9.12 -15.18
N ASN A 111 6.99 9.57 -16.31
CA ASN A 111 7.05 11.01 -16.59
C ASN A 111 5.74 11.49 -17.21
N PHE A 112 4.83 11.99 -16.39
CA PHE A 112 3.52 12.45 -16.83
C PHE A 112 3.56 13.67 -17.78
N ASN A 113 4.66 14.42 -17.85
CA ASN A 113 4.81 15.51 -18.82
C ASN A 113 4.72 15.01 -20.25
N ASN A 114 5.03 13.73 -20.53
CA ASN A 114 4.90 13.14 -21.86
C ASN A 114 3.43 12.96 -22.30
N TYR A 115 2.49 13.03 -21.37
CA TYR A 115 1.05 12.82 -21.56
C TYR A 115 0.22 14.09 -21.35
N LEU A 116 0.87 15.19 -20.93
CA LEU A 116 0.22 16.47 -20.72
C LEU A 116 0.53 17.40 -21.89
N ASP A 117 -0.47 18.13 -22.35
CA ASP A 117 -0.32 19.16 -23.38
C ASP A 117 0.25 20.45 -22.74
N PRO A 118 1.47 20.88 -23.12
CA PRO A 118 2.06 22.10 -22.58
C PRO A 118 1.28 23.38 -22.92
N GLU A 119 0.46 23.37 -23.98
CA GLU A 119 -0.36 24.51 -24.41
C GLU A 119 -1.71 24.58 -23.67
N ASP A 120 -2.05 23.55 -22.87
CA ASP A 120 -3.27 23.55 -22.08
C ASP A 120 -3.24 24.67 -21.02
N LYS A 121 -4.29 25.50 -20.97
CA LYS A 121 -4.44 26.57 -19.97
C LYS A 121 -4.32 26.06 -18.53
N ASN A 122 -4.60 24.78 -18.30
CA ASN A 122 -4.53 24.12 -16.99
C ASN A 122 -3.26 23.28 -16.80
N TYR A 123 -2.26 23.40 -17.67
CA TYR A 123 -1.05 22.56 -17.64
C TYR A 123 -0.43 22.45 -16.25
N LEU A 124 -0.10 23.60 -15.61
CA LEU A 124 0.50 23.61 -14.28
C LEU A 124 -0.37 22.96 -13.19
N LYS A 125 -1.70 23.08 -13.32
CA LYS A 125 -2.65 22.43 -12.41
C LYS A 125 -2.64 20.92 -12.62
N LYS A 126 -2.56 20.46 -13.87
CA LYS A 126 -2.45 19.03 -14.22
C LYS A 126 -1.14 18.44 -13.75
N VAL A 127 -0.02 19.15 -13.87
CA VAL A 127 1.29 18.70 -13.34
C VAL A 127 1.22 18.49 -11.83
N LYS A 128 0.75 19.48 -11.06
CA LYS A 128 0.55 19.32 -9.61
C LYS A 128 -0.39 18.19 -9.26
N ARG A 129 -1.42 17.97 -10.07
CA ARG A 129 -2.34 16.84 -9.89
C ARG A 129 -1.64 15.52 -10.11
N ALA A 130 -0.79 15.39 -11.16
CA ALA A 130 -0.01 14.20 -11.42
C ALA A 130 0.94 13.87 -10.26
N GLU A 131 1.66 14.85 -9.72
CA GLU A 131 2.49 14.70 -8.53
C GLU A 131 1.70 14.19 -7.33
N HIS A 132 0.51 14.72 -7.10
CA HIS A 132 -0.38 14.24 -6.06
C HIS A 132 -0.83 12.78 -6.31
N LEU A 133 -1.12 12.39 -7.56
CA LEU A 133 -1.49 11.02 -7.88
C LEU A 133 -0.32 10.05 -7.68
N ILE A 134 0.90 10.44 -8.01
CA ILE A 134 2.11 9.67 -7.71
C ILE A 134 2.20 9.40 -6.21
N SER A 135 2.04 10.41 -5.38
CA SER A 135 2.06 10.23 -3.92
C SER A 135 0.89 9.37 -3.40
N LYS A 136 -0.31 9.53 -3.97
CA LYS A 136 -1.53 8.85 -3.54
C LYS A 136 -1.57 7.37 -3.92
N TYR A 137 -1.12 7.01 -5.12
CA TYR A 137 -1.24 5.66 -5.68
C TYR A 137 0.08 4.87 -5.62
N LYS A 138 0.75 4.93 -4.47
CA LYS A 138 1.88 4.03 -4.18
C LYS A 138 1.39 2.60 -4.09
N THR A 139 2.17 1.69 -4.65
CA THR A 139 1.97 0.26 -4.45
C THR A 139 2.50 -0.16 -3.07
N ILE A 140 2.12 -1.34 -2.61
CA ILE A 140 2.60 -1.88 -1.34
C ILE A 140 4.14 -2.03 -1.29
N TRP A 141 4.78 -2.18 -2.45
CA TRP A 141 6.23 -2.31 -2.57
C TRP A 141 6.98 -0.98 -2.35
N GLU A 142 6.26 0.13 -2.44
CA GLU A 142 6.75 1.51 -2.35
C GLU A 142 6.43 2.16 -1.00
N ILE A 143 5.78 1.41 -0.13
CA ILE A 143 5.41 1.85 1.23
C ILE A 143 6.27 1.08 2.23
N SER A 144 6.76 1.80 3.25
CA SER A 144 7.50 1.19 4.33
C SER A 144 6.65 0.16 5.07
N GLN A 145 7.17 -1.04 5.26
CA GLN A 145 6.47 -2.08 6.02
C GLN A 145 6.31 -1.70 7.50
N ARG A 146 7.15 -0.81 7.99
CA ARG A 146 7.01 -0.22 9.32
C ARG A 146 5.71 0.56 9.45
N GLU A 147 5.34 1.36 8.44
CA GLU A 147 4.08 2.10 8.42
C GLU A 147 2.87 1.17 8.48
N LEU A 148 2.92 0.01 7.80
CA LEU A 148 1.86 -0.98 7.89
C LEU A 148 1.71 -1.55 9.31
N ILE A 149 2.84 -1.83 9.97
CA ILE A 149 2.86 -2.33 11.34
C ILE A 149 2.31 -1.26 12.28
N ASP A 150 2.73 0.00 12.14
CA ASP A 150 2.26 1.12 12.94
C ASP A 150 0.74 1.33 12.77
N MET A 151 0.23 1.31 11.53
CA MET A 151 -1.21 1.38 11.26
C MET A 151 -1.99 0.19 11.86
N ALA A 152 -1.39 -0.99 11.89
CA ALA A 152 -2.00 -2.16 12.54
C ALA A 152 -2.01 -1.99 14.07
N ALA A 153 -0.97 -1.40 14.64
CA ALA A 153 -0.90 -1.07 16.06
C ALA A 153 -1.97 -0.05 16.47
N ASP A 154 -2.20 0.98 15.64
CA ASP A 154 -3.26 1.97 15.88
C ASP A 154 -4.66 1.35 15.89
N ARG A 155 -4.88 0.29 15.09
CA ARG A 155 -6.16 -0.44 15.07
C ARG A 155 -6.29 -1.49 16.18
N ALA A 156 -5.18 -2.01 16.69
CA ALA A 156 -5.16 -3.14 17.60
C ALA A 156 -6.01 -2.95 18.88
N PRO A 157 -6.14 -1.76 19.48
CA PRO A 157 -7.01 -1.53 20.61
C PRO A 157 -8.49 -1.81 20.34
N PHE A 158 -8.93 -1.77 19.08
CA PHE A 158 -10.33 -1.92 18.65
C PHE A 158 -10.61 -3.27 17.99
N VAL A 159 -9.59 -4.15 17.91
CA VAL A 159 -9.71 -5.47 17.29
C VAL A 159 -9.42 -6.54 18.32
N ASP A 160 -10.44 -7.34 18.68
CA ASP A 160 -10.31 -8.37 19.71
C ASP A 160 -9.31 -9.47 19.36
N GLN A 161 -9.29 -9.87 18.10
CA GLN A 161 -8.38 -10.91 17.62
C GLN A 161 -7.11 -10.33 16.97
N SER A 162 -6.19 -11.20 16.60
CA SER A 162 -5.05 -10.81 15.77
C SER A 162 -5.53 -10.34 14.38
N GLN A 163 -4.78 -9.43 13.78
CA GLN A 163 -5.09 -8.90 12.46
C GLN A 163 -4.45 -9.76 11.38
N SER A 164 -5.25 -10.16 10.37
CA SER A 164 -4.71 -10.80 9.17
C SER A 164 -4.08 -9.74 8.27
N MET A 165 -2.77 -9.64 8.31
CA MET A 165 -1.97 -8.68 7.57
C MET A 165 -0.82 -9.40 6.89
N ASN A 166 -0.46 -9.00 5.67
CA ASN A 166 0.74 -9.47 4.99
C ASN A 166 1.85 -8.43 5.10
N ILE A 167 3.09 -8.92 5.14
CA ILE A 167 4.29 -8.09 5.03
C ILE A 167 4.89 -8.34 3.65
N TYR A 168 5.33 -7.29 2.98
CA TYR A 168 5.83 -7.31 1.62
C TYR A 168 7.31 -6.93 1.59
N MET A 169 8.15 -7.88 1.26
CA MET A 169 9.60 -7.68 1.17
C MET A 169 10.09 -8.18 -0.19
N ALA A 170 10.50 -7.27 -1.07
CA ALA A 170 11.06 -7.66 -2.36
C ALA A 170 12.26 -8.61 -2.20
N ASN A 171 13.15 -8.28 -1.24
CA ASN A 171 14.32 -9.07 -0.89
C ASN A 171 14.31 -9.35 0.62
N PRO A 172 13.64 -10.41 1.09
CA PRO A 172 13.58 -10.74 2.50
C PRO A 172 14.96 -11.21 2.98
N THR A 173 15.38 -10.69 4.13
CA THR A 173 16.57 -11.17 4.85
C THR A 173 16.17 -11.52 6.28
N LEU A 174 16.95 -12.38 6.95
CA LEU A 174 16.68 -12.71 8.35
C LEU A 174 16.63 -11.45 9.22
N SER A 175 17.55 -10.51 9.00
CA SER A 175 17.59 -9.23 9.73
C SER A 175 16.30 -8.42 9.54
N LYS A 176 15.82 -8.27 8.31
CA LYS A 176 14.55 -7.54 8.03
C LYS A 176 13.34 -8.19 8.71
N ILE A 177 13.25 -9.52 8.61
CA ILE A 177 12.15 -10.27 9.24
C ILE A 177 12.22 -10.13 10.77
N THR A 178 13.40 -10.31 11.36
CA THR A 178 13.61 -10.18 12.81
C THR A 178 13.27 -8.76 13.27
N SER A 179 13.76 -7.73 12.58
CA SER A 179 13.44 -6.33 12.91
C SER A 179 11.93 -6.07 12.86
N SER A 180 11.23 -6.58 11.86
CA SER A 180 9.76 -6.44 11.76
C SER A 180 9.04 -7.12 12.92
N HIS A 181 9.51 -8.31 13.36
CA HIS A 181 8.95 -9.01 14.52
C HIS A 181 9.15 -8.21 15.81
N PHE A 182 10.35 -7.69 16.04
CA PHE A 182 10.62 -6.90 17.25
C PHE A 182 9.82 -5.59 17.25
N HIS A 183 9.75 -4.90 16.11
CA HIS A 183 8.95 -3.68 16.00
C HIS A 183 7.45 -3.95 16.28
N SER A 184 6.91 -5.02 15.71
CA SER A 184 5.54 -5.46 15.95
C SER A 184 5.28 -5.79 17.43
N TRP A 185 6.22 -6.47 18.07
CA TRP A 185 6.14 -6.79 19.49
C TRP A 185 6.22 -5.54 20.38
N GLU A 186 7.14 -4.63 20.10
CA GLU A 186 7.28 -3.34 20.80
C GLU A 186 6.00 -2.50 20.70
N LYS A 187 5.32 -2.57 19.54
CA LYS A 187 4.03 -1.89 19.33
C LYS A 187 2.84 -2.62 19.95
N GLY A 188 3.05 -3.77 20.59
CA GLY A 188 2.01 -4.53 21.28
C GLY A 188 1.10 -5.35 20.39
N LEU A 189 1.44 -5.59 19.12
CA LEU A 189 0.64 -6.43 18.26
C LEU A 189 0.63 -7.89 18.73
N LYS A 190 -0.51 -8.55 18.63
CA LYS A 190 -0.69 -9.97 18.98
C LYS A 190 0.07 -10.91 18.07
N THR A 191 0.16 -10.55 16.77
CA THR A 191 0.94 -11.25 15.74
C THR A 191 1.49 -10.23 14.75
N LEU A 192 2.63 -10.54 14.10
CA LEU A 192 3.16 -9.66 13.06
C LEU A 192 2.34 -9.76 11.78
N CYS A 193 2.31 -10.94 11.17
CA CYS A 193 1.72 -11.11 9.86
C CYS A 193 1.15 -12.51 9.64
N TYR A 194 0.30 -12.61 8.60
CA TYR A 194 -0.22 -13.86 8.08
C TYR A 194 0.77 -14.48 7.08
N TYR A 195 1.25 -13.69 6.11
CA TYR A 195 2.29 -14.10 5.17
C TYR A 195 3.37 -13.01 5.02
N VAL A 196 4.60 -13.48 4.77
CA VAL A 196 5.64 -12.64 4.16
C VAL A 196 5.58 -12.87 2.66
N ARG A 197 5.24 -11.83 1.92
CA ARG A 197 5.14 -11.85 0.46
C ARG A 197 6.44 -11.35 -0.14
N THR A 198 6.97 -12.07 -1.12
CA THR A 198 8.12 -11.65 -1.91
C THR A 198 7.68 -11.17 -3.29
N LYS A 199 8.43 -10.26 -3.89
CA LYS A 199 8.16 -9.83 -5.26
C LYS A 199 8.51 -10.97 -6.20
N ALA A 200 7.53 -11.42 -7.00
CA ALA A 200 7.81 -12.43 -8.01
C ALA A 200 8.82 -11.89 -9.03
N ILE A 201 9.80 -12.70 -9.41
CA ILE A 201 10.69 -12.36 -10.53
C ILE A 201 9.79 -12.22 -11.76
N SER A 202 9.74 -11.01 -12.34
CA SER A 202 8.78 -10.64 -13.39
C SER A 202 9.07 -11.30 -14.71
N THR A 203 8.77 -12.58 -14.82
CA THR A 203 8.72 -13.28 -16.12
C THR A 203 7.34 -13.21 -16.77
N GLY A 204 6.28 -12.92 -16.01
CA GLY A 204 4.91 -13.01 -16.50
C GLY A 204 4.28 -11.72 -17.05
N ALA A 205 4.68 -10.55 -16.60
CA ALA A 205 4.08 -9.29 -17.07
C ALA A 205 4.61 -8.86 -18.45
N LYS A 206 5.80 -9.32 -18.83
CA LYS A 206 6.42 -9.02 -20.14
C LYS A 206 5.81 -9.79 -21.31
N HIS A 207 4.97 -10.79 -21.03
CA HIS A 207 4.30 -11.61 -22.08
C HIS A 207 2.92 -11.10 -22.49
N LEU A 208 2.40 -10.05 -21.86
CA LEU A 208 1.34 -9.28 -22.49
C LEU A 208 1.99 -8.61 -23.71
N ALA A 209 1.48 -8.89 -24.89
CA ALA A 209 1.98 -8.40 -26.18
C ALA A 209 1.98 -6.85 -26.21
N VAL A 210 2.90 -6.26 -25.49
CA VAL A 210 3.22 -4.85 -25.57
C VAL A 210 4.23 -4.74 -26.71
N ASP A 211 3.87 -4.03 -27.74
CA ASP A 211 4.76 -3.76 -28.86
C ASP A 211 5.89 -2.83 -28.37
N VAL A 212 6.98 -3.45 -27.90
CA VAL A 212 8.14 -2.78 -27.30
C VAL A 212 8.75 -1.76 -28.27
N SER A 213 8.55 -1.95 -29.60
CA SER A 213 9.06 -1.06 -30.64
C SER A 213 8.41 0.33 -30.60
N LYS A 214 7.13 0.43 -30.21
CA LYS A 214 6.41 1.71 -30.10
C LYS A 214 6.84 2.52 -28.87
N ILE A 215 7.19 1.87 -27.79
CA ILE A 215 7.61 2.54 -26.54
C ILE A 215 9.03 3.09 -26.65
N GLN A 216 9.93 2.41 -27.37
CA GLN A 216 11.26 2.93 -27.64
C GLN A 216 11.22 4.23 -28.48
N GLN A 217 10.23 4.39 -29.34
CA GLN A 217 10.06 5.63 -30.12
C GLN A 217 9.65 6.83 -29.25
N VAL A 218 8.90 6.62 -28.17
CA VAL A 218 8.53 7.70 -27.23
C VAL A 218 9.75 8.12 -26.39
N LYS A 219 10.59 7.18 -25.97
CA LYS A 219 11.81 7.48 -25.19
C LYS A 219 12.87 8.21 -26.01
N ASN A 220 12.95 7.99 -27.32
CA ASN A 220 13.92 8.64 -28.21
C ASN A 220 13.54 10.07 -28.62
N LYS A 221 12.35 10.57 -28.25
CA LYS A 221 11.93 11.95 -28.54
C LYS A 221 12.36 12.97 -27.50
N VAL A 222 12.95 12.54 -26.36
CA VAL A 222 13.44 13.45 -25.32
C VAL A 222 14.95 13.25 -25.18
N GLU A 223 15.74 14.06 -25.85
CA GLU A 223 17.15 14.25 -25.50
C GLU A 223 17.24 14.94 -24.14
N ILE A 224 17.57 14.19 -23.12
CA ILE A 224 17.88 14.76 -21.81
C ILE A 224 19.31 15.32 -21.87
N PRO A 225 19.54 16.62 -21.62
CA PRO A 225 20.91 17.13 -21.48
C PRO A 225 21.57 16.39 -20.30
N LYS A 226 22.76 15.82 -20.55
CA LYS A 226 23.58 15.19 -19.52
C LYS A 226 23.98 16.25 -18.49
N VAL A 227 23.43 16.16 -17.30
CA VAL A 227 23.92 16.91 -16.15
C VAL A 227 25.07 16.11 -15.55
N ASP A 228 26.28 16.67 -15.56
CA ASP A 228 27.45 16.06 -14.92
C ASP A 228 27.20 15.98 -13.40
N ILE A 229 27.09 14.75 -12.90
CA ILE A 229 27.00 14.48 -11.46
C ILE A 229 28.39 14.67 -10.86
N ILE A 230 28.58 15.75 -10.13
CA ILE A 230 29.77 15.96 -9.31
C ILE A 230 29.73 14.94 -8.16
N ASN A 231 30.61 13.95 -8.23
CA ASN A 231 30.83 12.97 -7.18
C ASN A 231 31.48 13.65 -5.96
N THR A 232 30.67 14.02 -4.97
CA THR A 232 31.18 14.34 -3.63
C THR A 232 30.99 13.09 -2.76
N SER A 233 32.08 12.32 -2.62
CA SER A 233 32.18 11.23 -1.66
C SER A 233 32.30 11.80 -0.25
N VAL A 234 31.19 11.89 0.48
CA VAL A 234 31.21 12.10 1.93
C VAL A 234 31.01 10.72 2.59
N LYS A 235 32.01 10.28 3.38
CA LYS A 235 31.87 9.08 4.23
C LYS A 235 30.90 9.38 5.36
N PRO A 236 29.91 8.52 5.63
CA PRO A 236 29.10 8.67 6.85
C PRO A 236 29.92 8.18 8.05
N GLU A 237 30.04 9.02 9.06
CA GLU A 237 30.51 8.63 10.39
C GLU A 237 29.45 7.79 11.10
N ASP A 238 29.94 6.81 11.87
CA ASP A 238 29.18 5.81 12.61
C ASP A 238 28.13 6.41 13.56
N SER A 239 26.85 6.19 13.28
CA SER A 239 25.74 6.31 14.23
C SER A 239 25.27 4.90 14.62
N PRO A 240 25.33 4.49 15.88
CA PRO A 240 24.87 3.19 16.31
C PRO A 240 23.36 3.22 16.50
N PHE A 241 22.63 2.54 15.72
CA PHE A 241 21.15 2.37 15.70
C PHE A 241 20.40 3.08 14.56
N GLU A 242 20.75 2.77 13.34
CA GLU A 242 19.79 2.85 12.26
C GLU A 242 19.19 1.45 11.99
N CYS A 243 17.88 1.36 12.11
CA CYS A 243 17.14 0.14 11.80
C CYS A 243 17.12 -0.10 10.28
N PHE A 244 18.16 -0.73 9.74
CA PHE A 244 18.31 -1.02 8.30
C PHE A 244 17.26 -2.00 7.73
N GLY A 245 16.32 -2.47 8.53
CA GLY A 245 15.34 -3.49 8.12
C GLY A 245 14.03 -2.96 7.55
N CYS A 246 13.65 -1.72 7.83
CA CYS A 246 12.32 -1.20 7.48
C CYS A 246 12.31 -0.09 6.43
N SER A 247 13.47 0.35 5.92
CA SER A 247 13.57 1.32 4.84
C SER A 247 13.82 0.62 3.51
N SER A 248 12.77 0.37 2.78
CA SER A 248 12.75 0.23 1.31
C SER A 248 11.31 0.09 0.85
#